data_772fe02885a5de399b117c0b55e2b24a
#
_entry.id   772fe02885a5de399b117c0b55e2b24a
#
_cell.length_a   1.000
_cell.length_b   1.000
_cell.length_c   1.000
_cell.angle_alpha   90.00
_cell.angle_beta   90.00
_cell.angle_gamma   90.00
#
_symmetry.space_group_name_H-M   'P 1'
#
loop_
_entity.id
_entity.type
_entity.pdbx_description
1 polymer ?
#
loop_
_entity_poly.entity_id
_entity_poly.type
_entity_poly.pdbx_seq_one_letter_code
_entity_poly.pdbx_strand_id
1 'polypeptide(L)'
;GSNNVAIGFEALELRTTGTSSVAVGYRALEAATTGAGNTGLGHQSGDGITTGQYNVCLGGHAGAYTNYITTGHRNVMLGNYSHPASSAADDQTCIGYNVEGQGANTFTFGSGTTDTTCTFGGTTWSAPSDVRLKEDIQDEKVGLAFINELRPVTFRWKKEKDIPIELKAHGSGSEKRVMNGKYNHGFIAQEVKEVLDKNLDIKDGFDMWSEDDADGRQRIGESSLIPILVKAIQELSTKVSALEGN
;
A
#
# COMPACT_ATOMS: atom_id res chain seq x y z
N GLY A 1 -14.81 -10.11 33.54
CA GLY A 1 -14.90 -8.93 32.67
C GLY A 1 -16.34 -8.61 32.28
N SER A 2 -16.60 -7.38 31.86
CA SER A 2 -17.95 -6.92 31.48
C SER A 2 -17.95 -6.38 30.03
N ASN A 3 -19.17 -6.27 29.48
CA ASN A 3 -19.40 -5.69 28.16
C ASN A 3 -18.66 -6.45 27.01
N ASN A 4 -18.52 -7.76 27.12
CA ASN A 4 -17.91 -8.59 26.10
C ASN A 4 -18.97 -9.29 25.25
N VAL A 5 -18.67 -9.52 23.98
CA VAL A 5 -19.45 -10.38 23.09
C VAL A 5 -18.59 -11.57 22.70
N ALA A 6 -19.08 -12.80 22.93
CA ALA A 6 -18.41 -14.03 22.54
C ALA A 6 -19.39 -14.93 21.77
N ILE A 7 -19.09 -15.21 20.54
CA ILE A 7 -19.91 -16.09 19.67
C ILE A 7 -18.98 -17.10 18.97
N GLY A 8 -19.12 -18.36 19.32
CA GLY A 8 -18.31 -19.44 18.77
C GLY A 8 -17.69 -20.32 19.85
N PHE A 9 -17.24 -21.50 19.45
CA PHE A 9 -16.57 -22.44 20.35
C PHE A 9 -15.26 -21.82 20.83
N GLU A 10 -15.02 -21.85 22.16
CA GLU A 10 -13.83 -21.29 22.84
C GLU A 10 -13.57 -19.78 22.57
N ALA A 11 -14.57 -19.01 22.10
CA ALA A 11 -14.41 -17.57 21.96
C ALA A 11 -14.30 -16.91 23.35
N LEU A 12 -13.22 -16.13 23.60
CA LEU A 12 -12.87 -15.52 24.91
C LEU A 12 -12.75 -16.53 26.06
N GLU A 13 -12.36 -17.75 25.81
CA GLU A 13 -12.38 -18.83 26.81
C GLU A 13 -11.60 -18.47 28.09
N LEU A 14 -10.38 -17.97 27.96
CA LEU A 14 -9.49 -17.67 29.09
C LEU A 14 -9.73 -16.27 29.72
N ARG A 15 -10.87 -15.65 29.43
CA ARG A 15 -11.20 -14.29 29.88
C ARG A 15 -11.32 -14.21 31.40
N THR A 16 -10.55 -13.31 32.02
CA THR A 16 -10.63 -13.05 33.47
C THR A 16 -11.28 -11.68 33.75
N THR A 17 -10.56 -10.58 33.63
CA THR A 17 -11.01 -9.25 34.01
C THR A 17 -11.18 -8.27 32.84
N GLY A 18 -10.68 -8.59 31.64
CA GLY A 18 -10.77 -7.71 30.49
C GLY A 18 -12.21 -7.37 30.08
N THR A 19 -12.40 -6.21 29.50
CA THR A 19 -13.73 -5.65 29.18
C THR A 19 -13.85 -5.20 27.74
N SER A 20 -15.09 -4.99 27.27
CA SER A 20 -15.40 -4.31 26.01
C SER A 20 -14.75 -4.94 24.76
N SER A 21 -14.65 -6.25 24.73
CA SER A 21 -14.11 -7.00 23.59
C SER A 21 -15.20 -7.73 22.83
N VAL A 22 -15.00 -7.91 21.53
CA VAL A 22 -15.88 -8.66 20.63
C VAL A 22 -15.10 -9.80 20.01
N ALA A 23 -15.54 -11.04 20.24
CA ALA A 23 -14.98 -12.26 19.66
C ALA A 23 -16.07 -13.05 18.94
N VAL A 24 -15.91 -13.21 17.64
CA VAL A 24 -16.87 -13.99 16.82
C VAL A 24 -16.07 -14.97 15.94
N GLY A 25 -16.22 -16.25 16.22
CA GLY A 25 -15.53 -17.32 15.49
C GLY A 25 -14.97 -18.39 16.45
N TYR A 26 -14.61 -19.54 15.91
CA TYR A 26 -13.90 -20.59 16.62
C TYR A 26 -12.61 -20.03 17.20
N ARG A 27 -12.42 -20.11 18.53
CA ARG A 27 -11.24 -19.65 19.29
C ARG A 27 -10.85 -18.17 19.05
N ALA A 28 -11.81 -17.34 18.65
CA ALA A 28 -11.54 -15.92 18.51
C ALA A 28 -11.19 -15.30 19.88
N LEU A 29 -10.04 -14.60 19.99
CA LEU A 29 -9.53 -14.01 21.23
C LEU A 29 -9.44 -15.00 22.40
N GLU A 30 -9.18 -16.29 22.15
CA GLU A 30 -9.21 -17.36 23.16
C GLU A 30 -8.33 -17.04 24.36
N ALA A 31 -7.06 -16.67 24.14
CA ALA A 31 -6.07 -16.42 25.19
C ALA A 31 -6.27 -15.08 25.91
N ALA A 32 -7.28 -14.29 25.55
CA ALA A 32 -7.45 -12.94 26.09
C ALA A 32 -7.84 -12.99 27.58
N THR A 33 -6.93 -12.63 28.47
CA THR A 33 -7.13 -12.62 29.93
C THR A 33 -7.60 -11.27 30.44
N THR A 34 -6.71 -10.28 30.45
CA THR A 34 -6.95 -8.94 31.00
C THR A 34 -7.02 -7.85 29.93
N GLY A 35 -6.57 -8.13 28.71
CA GLY A 35 -6.60 -7.17 27.59
C GLY A 35 -8.02 -6.69 27.29
N ALA A 36 -8.22 -5.39 27.12
CA ALA A 36 -9.54 -4.78 26.91
C ALA A 36 -9.66 -4.18 25.50
N GLY A 37 -10.92 -4.03 25.03
CA GLY A 37 -11.21 -3.34 23.79
C GLY A 37 -10.73 -4.04 22.52
N ASN A 38 -10.50 -5.35 22.56
CA ASN A 38 -10.06 -6.12 21.39
C ASN A 38 -11.26 -6.59 20.56
N THR A 39 -11.12 -6.59 19.25
CA THR A 39 -12.07 -7.17 18.30
C THR A 39 -11.43 -8.28 17.52
N GLY A 40 -11.94 -9.50 17.64
CA GLY A 40 -11.55 -10.69 16.87
C GLY A 40 -12.75 -11.21 16.08
N LEU A 41 -12.69 -11.17 14.77
CA LEU A 41 -13.74 -11.70 13.90
C LEU A 41 -13.13 -12.67 12.87
N GLY A 42 -13.37 -13.96 13.06
CA GLY A 42 -12.85 -15.04 12.24
C GLY A 42 -12.32 -16.21 13.05
N HIS A 43 -12.06 -17.31 12.38
CA HIS A 43 -11.45 -18.51 12.96
C HIS A 43 -10.07 -18.16 13.54
N GLN A 44 -9.86 -18.39 14.84
CA GLN A 44 -8.63 -18.08 15.57
C GLN A 44 -8.10 -16.65 15.39
N SER A 45 -9.01 -15.69 15.20
CA SER A 45 -8.66 -14.29 15.05
C SER A 45 -8.20 -13.71 16.39
N GLY A 46 -6.95 -13.27 16.47
CA GLY A 46 -6.35 -12.71 17.68
C GLY A 46 -6.24 -13.72 18.85
N ASP A 47 -6.22 -15.02 18.59
CA ASP A 47 -6.28 -16.06 19.64
C ASP A 47 -5.09 -16.03 20.59
N GLY A 48 -3.94 -15.46 20.19
CA GLY A 48 -2.76 -15.27 21.04
C GLY A 48 -2.76 -14.04 21.93
N ILE A 49 -3.72 -13.10 21.77
CA ILE A 49 -3.76 -11.88 22.57
C ILE A 49 -4.04 -12.21 24.03
N THR A 50 -3.13 -11.84 24.93
CA THR A 50 -3.27 -12.06 26.38
C THR A 50 -3.65 -10.77 27.13
N THR A 51 -2.73 -9.82 27.19
CA THR A 51 -2.89 -8.54 27.89
C THR A 51 -2.94 -7.35 26.93
N GLY A 52 -2.69 -7.58 25.62
CA GLY A 52 -2.79 -6.55 24.58
C GLY A 52 -4.18 -5.90 24.52
N GLN A 53 -4.24 -4.63 24.18
CA GLN A 53 -5.48 -3.85 24.21
C GLN A 53 -5.74 -3.13 22.90
N TYR A 54 -7.02 -2.89 22.59
CA TYR A 54 -7.45 -2.09 21.44
C TYR A 54 -6.99 -2.64 20.09
N ASN A 55 -6.80 -3.96 19.98
CA ASN A 55 -6.45 -4.58 18.72
C ASN A 55 -7.70 -4.98 17.92
N VAL A 56 -7.63 -4.85 16.62
CA VAL A 56 -8.65 -5.28 15.67
C VAL A 56 -8.09 -6.36 14.76
N CYS A 57 -8.63 -7.55 14.82
CA CYS A 57 -8.22 -8.71 14.03
C CYS A 57 -9.43 -9.23 13.24
N LEU A 58 -9.46 -9.00 11.93
CA LEU A 58 -10.54 -9.42 11.05
C LEU A 58 -10.02 -10.36 9.96
N GLY A 59 -10.42 -11.61 10.02
CA GLY A 59 -10.01 -12.69 9.12
C GLY A 59 -9.51 -13.92 9.87
N GLY A 60 -9.47 -15.06 9.22
CA GLY A 60 -8.92 -16.29 9.81
C GLY A 60 -7.44 -16.10 10.18
N HIS A 61 -7.08 -16.40 11.43
CA HIS A 61 -5.73 -16.21 11.97
C HIS A 61 -5.18 -14.78 11.87
N ALA A 62 -6.01 -13.77 11.70
CA ALA A 62 -5.58 -12.37 11.73
C ALA A 62 -5.03 -12.04 13.13
N GLY A 63 -3.81 -11.50 13.21
CA GLY A 63 -3.09 -11.25 14.45
C GLY A 63 -2.55 -12.49 15.16
N ALA A 64 -2.61 -13.66 14.51
CA ALA A 64 -2.36 -14.96 15.14
C ALA A 64 -1.79 -15.98 14.15
N TYR A 65 -0.73 -15.64 13.43
CA TYR A 65 -0.09 -16.56 12.47
C TYR A 65 1.39 -16.79 12.81
N THR A 66 2.33 -16.24 12.05
CA THR A 66 3.77 -16.42 12.31
C THR A 66 4.18 -15.72 13.61
N ASN A 67 3.74 -14.46 13.77
CA ASN A 67 3.89 -13.69 14.99
C ASN A 67 2.50 -13.41 15.57
N TYR A 68 2.25 -13.88 16.77
CA TYR A 68 1.02 -13.61 17.49
C TYR A 68 1.08 -12.24 18.16
N ILE A 69 0.02 -11.46 18.08
CA ILE A 69 -0.16 -10.36 19.02
C ILE A 69 -0.36 -10.99 20.40
N THR A 70 0.49 -10.70 21.38
CA THR A 70 0.29 -11.15 22.76
C THR A 70 0.07 -9.99 23.72
N THR A 71 1.02 -9.08 23.80
CA THR A 71 0.99 -7.90 24.67
C THR A 71 0.85 -6.58 23.87
N GLY A 72 1.00 -6.62 22.55
CA GLY A 72 0.93 -5.45 21.69
C GLY A 72 -0.45 -4.75 21.71
N HIS A 73 -0.45 -3.44 21.47
CA HIS A 73 -1.63 -2.58 21.57
C HIS A 73 -1.93 -1.85 20.27
N ARG A 74 -3.21 -1.53 20.04
CA ARG A 74 -3.68 -0.65 18.96
C ARG A 74 -3.28 -1.12 17.55
N ASN A 75 -3.18 -2.43 17.35
CA ASN A 75 -2.91 -3.02 16.04
C ASN A 75 -4.20 -3.28 15.28
N VAL A 76 -4.15 -3.11 13.96
CA VAL A 76 -5.24 -3.43 13.03
C VAL A 76 -4.74 -4.47 12.03
N MET A 77 -5.26 -5.69 12.10
CA MET A 77 -4.93 -6.80 11.22
C MET A 77 -6.17 -7.16 10.39
N LEU A 78 -6.17 -6.80 9.12
CA LEU A 78 -7.28 -7.03 8.20
C LEU A 78 -6.86 -8.00 7.09
N GLY A 79 -7.38 -9.21 7.12
CA GLY A 79 -7.12 -10.25 6.15
C GLY A 79 -6.62 -11.53 6.80
N ASN A 80 -6.86 -12.66 6.13
CA ASN A 80 -6.40 -13.95 6.64
C ASN A 80 -4.87 -13.96 6.76
N TYR A 81 -4.39 -14.47 7.90
CA TYR A 81 -2.95 -14.60 8.21
C TYR A 81 -2.18 -13.28 8.32
N SER A 82 -2.83 -12.11 8.27
CA SER A 82 -2.15 -10.85 8.56
C SER A 82 -1.63 -10.86 10.01
N HIS A 83 -0.39 -10.45 10.24
CA HIS A 83 0.25 -10.59 11.55
C HIS A 83 1.24 -9.45 11.84
N PRO A 84 1.55 -9.18 13.11
CA PRO A 84 2.45 -8.10 13.48
C PRO A 84 3.93 -8.49 13.25
N ALA A 85 4.81 -7.50 13.24
CA ALA A 85 6.26 -7.70 13.21
C ALA A 85 6.80 -8.47 14.45
N SER A 86 6.13 -8.31 15.59
CA SER A 86 6.45 -9.04 16.83
C SER A 86 5.25 -9.09 17.77
N SER A 87 5.32 -9.97 18.76
CA SER A 87 4.23 -10.19 19.72
C SER A 87 3.87 -8.99 20.61
N ALA A 88 4.80 -8.07 20.80
CA ALA A 88 4.63 -6.85 21.59
C ALA A 88 4.58 -5.57 20.74
N ALA A 89 4.47 -5.70 19.42
CA ALA A 89 4.43 -4.54 18.54
C ALA A 89 3.13 -3.74 18.71
N ASP A 90 3.27 -2.41 18.73
CA ASP A 90 2.17 -1.46 18.88
C ASP A 90 1.93 -0.67 17.59
N ASP A 91 0.69 -0.16 17.44
CA ASP A 91 0.33 0.83 16.42
C ASP A 91 0.66 0.38 14.98
N GLN A 92 0.37 -0.87 14.65
CA GLN A 92 0.52 -1.40 13.30
C GLN A 92 -0.83 -1.53 12.61
N THR A 93 -0.89 -1.18 11.34
CA THR A 93 -2.02 -1.50 10.47
C THR A 93 -1.54 -2.36 9.32
N CYS A 94 -2.04 -3.60 9.24
CA CYS A 94 -1.73 -4.57 8.19
C CYS A 94 -3.00 -4.92 7.43
N ILE A 95 -2.98 -4.77 6.11
CA ILE A 95 -4.15 -5.06 5.26
C ILE A 95 -3.74 -5.99 4.11
N GLY A 96 -4.35 -7.17 4.06
CA GLY A 96 -4.16 -8.12 2.98
C GLY A 96 -3.96 -9.55 3.46
N TYR A 97 -3.72 -10.46 2.53
CA TYR A 97 -3.47 -11.88 2.82
C TYR A 97 -2.01 -12.09 3.23
N ASN A 98 -1.79 -12.69 4.40
CA ASN A 98 -0.46 -13.04 4.92
C ASN A 98 0.54 -11.86 4.95
N VAL A 99 0.04 -10.66 5.23
CA VAL A 99 0.87 -9.45 5.33
C VAL A 99 1.49 -9.37 6.72
N GLU A 100 2.81 -9.16 6.78
CA GLU A 100 3.55 -8.94 8.00
C GLU A 100 3.75 -7.44 8.28
N GLY A 101 3.55 -7.03 9.53
CA GLY A 101 3.86 -5.68 9.97
C GLY A 101 5.37 -5.39 9.92
N GLN A 102 5.74 -4.17 9.59
CA GLN A 102 7.16 -3.78 9.43
C GLN A 102 7.73 -3.01 10.64
N GLY A 103 7.05 -3.04 11.77
CA GLY A 103 7.44 -2.37 13.01
C GLY A 103 6.35 -1.45 13.56
N ALA A 104 6.56 -0.89 14.75
CA ALA A 104 5.61 0.01 15.38
C ALA A 104 5.38 1.28 14.54
N ASN A 105 4.16 1.82 14.61
CA ASN A 105 3.73 3.02 13.87
C ASN A 105 3.83 2.87 12.34
N THR A 106 3.48 1.70 11.79
CA THR A 106 3.49 1.47 10.34
C THR A 106 2.12 1.06 9.80
N PHE A 107 1.86 1.47 8.58
CA PHE A 107 0.80 0.96 7.72
C PHE A 107 1.42 0.11 6.62
N THR A 108 1.03 -1.16 6.54
CA THR A 108 1.52 -2.12 5.54
C THR A 108 0.33 -2.74 4.81
N PHE A 109 0.39 -2.81 3.51
CA PHE A 109 -0.62 -3.52 2.71
C PHE A 109 0.01 -4.30 1.58
N GLY A 110 -0.66 -5.38 1.15
CA GLY A 110 -0.16 -6.24 0.09
C GLY A 110 -0.62 -7.69 0.20
N SER A 111 0.24 -8.60 -0.24
CA SER A 111 0.01 -10.04 -0.15
C SER A 111 1.33 -10.79 0.03
N GLY A 112 1.45 -11.51 1.13
CA GLY A 112 2.66 -12.27 1.47
C GLY A 112 3.90 -11.37 1.53
N THR A 113 4.87 -11.66 0.67
CA THR A 113 6.13 -10.92 0.58
C THR A 113 6.10 -9.74 -0.40
N THR A 114 4.95 -9.50 -1.05
CA THR A 114 4.73 -8.37 -1.95
C THR A 114 3.90 -7.30 -1.24
N ASP A 115 4.54 -6.60 -0.34
CA ASP A 115 3.91 -5.58 0.50
C ASP A 115 4.49 -4.19 0.26
N THR A 116 3.75 -3.20 0.71
CA THR A 116 4.17 -1.80 0.69
C THR A 116 3.88 -1.20 2.05
N THR A 117 4.84 -0.50 2.61
CA THR A 117 4.74 0.08 3.96
C THR A 117 5.01 1.58 3.98
N CYS A 118 4.39 2.25 4.94
CA CYS A 118 4.63 3.66 5.26
C CYS A 118 4.60 3.84 6.78
N THR A 119 5.51 4.64 7.34
CA THR A 119 5.47 5.02 8.75
C THR A 119 4.33 6.03 8.96
N PHE A 120 3.62 5.96 10.08
CA PHE A 120 2.56 6.91 10.41
C PHE A 120 3.09 8.35 10.44
N GLY A 121 2.39 9.24 9.74
CA GLY A 121 2.83 10.61 9.53
C GLY A 121 3.89 10.78 8.43
N GLY A 122 4.39 9.70 7.86
CA GLY A 122 5.26 9.72 6.68
C GLY A 122 4.48 9.90 5.38
N THR A 123 5.16 10.33 4.35
CA THR A 123 4.60 10.47 2.99
C THR A 123 5.27 9.54 1.99
N THR A 124 6.27 8.77 2.43
CA THR A 124 7.04 7.85 1.58
C THR A 124 6.54 6.42 1.76
N TRP A 125 6.10 5.83 0.67
CA TRP A 125 5.77 4.42 0.57
C TRP A 125 7.00 3.66 0.09
N SER A 126 7.31 2.54 0.74
CA SER A 126 8.43 1.67 0.39
C SER A 126 7.97 0.24 0.15
N ALA A 127 8.53 -0.38 -0.88
CA ALA A 127 8.37 -1.79 -1.21
C ALA A 127 9.71 -2.51 -1.04
N PRO A 128 9.74 -3.84 -0.88
CA PRO A 128 10.97 -4.61 -0.79
C PRO A 128 11.87 -4.37 -2.00
N SER A 129 13.16 -4.09 -1.75
CA SER A 129 14.17 -3.85 -2.79
C SER A 129 15.52 -4.50 -2.46
N ASP A 130 15.50 -5.56 -1.68
CA ASP A 130 16.68 -6.32 -1.27
C ASP A 130 17.28 -7.06 -2.48
N VAL A 131 18.60 -7.03 -2.62
CA VAL A 131 19.32 -7.71 -3.71
C VAL A 131 19.07 -9.22 -3.75
N ARG A 132 18.79 -9.83 -2.60
CA ARG A 132 18.47 -11.27 -2.50
C ARG A 132 17.14 -11.67 -3.14
N LEU A 133 16.30 -10.68 -3.45
CA LEU A 133 15.01 -10.87 -4.12
C LEU A 133 15.08 -10.54 -5.63
N LYS A 134 16.26 -10.21 -6.16
CA LYS A 134 16.44 -9.74 -7.53
C LYS A 134 17.41 -10.62 -8.27
N GLU A 135 17.12 -10.84 -9.53
CA GLU A 135 18.02 -11.51 -10.50
C GLU A 135 18.19 -10.66 -11.76
N ASP A 136 19.10 -11.01 -12.63
CA ASP A 136 19.40 -10.32 -13.91
C ASP A 136 19.63 -8.81 -13.76
N ILE A 137 20.32 -8.41 -12.70
CA ILE A 137 20.60 -7.01 -12.40
C ILE A 137 21.54 -6.43 -13.48
N GLN A 138 21.08 -5.40 -14.18
CA GLN A 138 21.81 -4.68 -15.22
C GLN A 138 21.77 -3.19 -14.94
N ASP A 139 22.80 -2.48 -15.43
CA ASP A 139 22.79 -1.02 -15.41
C ASP A 139 21.65 -0.46 -16.26
N GLU A 140 20.99 0.60 -15.75
CA GLU A 140 19.93 1.30 -16.49
C GLU A 140 20.50 1.98 -17.75
N LYS A 141 19.85 1.76 -18.89
CA LYS A 141 20.23 2.33 -20.20
C LYS A 141 19.36 3.49 -20.61
N VAL A 142 18.11 3.52 -20.11
CA VAL A 142 17.15 4.57 -20.42
C VAL A 142 17.48 5.80 -19.54
N GLY A 143 17.74 6.93 -20.16
CA GLY A 143 18.22 8.13 -19.46
C GLY A 143 17.80 9.42 -20.13
N LEU A 144 18.75 10.31 -20.39
CA LEU A 144 18.51 11.68 -20.86
C LEU A 144 17.73 11.76 -22.16
N ALA A 145 17.96 10.86 -23.10
CA ALA A 145 17.24 10.85 -24.38
C ALA A 145 15.73 10.65 -24.17
N PHE A 146 15.36 9.64 -23.37
CA PHE A 146 13.98 9.36 -23.03
C PHE A 146 13.30 10.53 -22.29
N ILE A 147 13.97 11.10 -21.30
CA ILE A 147 13.44 12.24 -20.53
C ILE A 147 13.14 13.44 -21.43
N ASN A 148 13.96 13.68 -22.44
CA ASN A 148 13.78 14.78 -23.40
C ASN A 148 12.58 14.58 -24.34
N GLU A 149 12.08 13.36 -24.52
CA GLU A 149 10.88 13.07 -25.31
C GLU A 149 9.59 13.29 -24.54
N LEU A 150 9.64 13.25 -23.19
CA LEU A 150 8.47 13.46 -22.34
C LEU A 150 8.08 14.94 -22.34
N ARG A 151 6.78 15.23 -22.41
CA ARG A 151 6.21 16.58 -22.36
C ARG A 151 5.49 16.84 -21.03
N PRO A 152 6.12 17.50 -20.06
CA PRO A 152 5.41 17.96 -18.87
C PRO A 152 4.41 19.05 -19.23
N VAL A 153 3.23 19.00 -18.61
CA VAL A 153 2.12 19.90 -18.89
C VAL A 153 1.50 20.48 -17.62
N THR A 154 0.85 21.62 -17.76
CA THR A 154 -0.11 22.12 -16.78
C THR A 154 -1.52 21.96 -17.32
N PHE A 155 -2.45 21.52 -16.49
CA PHE A 155 -3.82 21.24 -16.91
C PHE A 155 -4.84 21.51 -15.80
N ARG A 156 -6.11 21.59 -16.18
CA ARG A 156 -7.25 21.56 -15.25
C ARG A 156 -8.14 20.37 -15.57
N TRP A 157 -8.65 19.72 -14.55
CA TRP A 157 -9.63 18.67 -14.72
C TRP A 157 -10.89 19.19 -15.39
N LYS A 158 -11.45 18.43 -16.32
CA LYS A 158 -12.73 18.73 -16.98
C LYS A 158 -13.88 18.71 -15.98
N LYS A 159 -14.98 19.36 -16.31
CA LYS A 159 -16.25 19.16 -15.63
C LYS A 159 -16.78 17.76 -15.95
N GLU A 160 -17.49 17.15 -15.01
CA GLU A 160 -18.04 15.81 -15.18
C GLU A 160 -18.95 15.69 -16.41
N LYS A 161 -19.72 16.74 -16.74
CA LYS A 161 -20.56 16.79 -17.94
C LYS A 161 -19.77 16.80 -19.26
N ASP A 162 -18.52 17.25 -19.24
CA ASP A 162 -17.65 17.37 -20.42
C ASP A 162 -16.74 16.13 -20.58
N ILE A 163 -16.92 15.11 -19.74
CA ILE A 163 -16.24 13.82 -19.82
C ILE A 163 -16.98 12.93 -20.81
N PRO A 164 -16.29 12.13 -21.63
CA PRO A 164 -16.91 11.11 -22.46
C PRO A 164 -17.80 10.15 -21.65
N ILE A 165 -18.95 9.81 -22.20
CA ILE A 165 -20.01 9.03 -21.49
C ILE A 165 -19.55 7.61 -21.11
N GLU A 166 -18.61 7.05 -21.85
CA GLU A 166 -17.99 5.76 -21.59
C GLU A 166 -17.10 5.73 -20.36
N LEU A 167 -16.64 6.88 -19.88
CA LEU A 167 -15.81 6.96 -18.69
C LEU A 167 -16.66 7.09 -17.43
N LYS A 168 -16.33 6.31 -16.41
CA LYS A 168 -17.00 6.31 -15.10
C LYS A 168 -17.10 7.70 -14.45
N ALA A 169 -16.21 8.61 -14.80
CA ALA A 169 -16.17 9.97 -14.29
C ALA A 169 -17.22 10.92 -14.95
N HIS A 170 -17.98 10.44 -15.97
CA HIS A 170 -19.05 11.22 -16.59
C HIS A 170 -20.20 11.47 -15.59
N GLY A 171 -20.70 12.71 -15.58
CA GLY A 171 -21.86 13.10 -14.78
C GLY A 171 -22.77 14.04 -15.58
N SER A 172 -23.89 13.52 -16.11
CA SER A 172 -24.82 14.29 -16.95
C SER A 172 -25.29 15.56 -16.25
N GLY A 173 -25.06 16.72 -16.88
CA GLY A 173 -25.43 18.05 -16.34
C GLY A 173 -24.62 18.54 -15.14
N SER A 174 -23.64 17.76 -14.65
CA SER A 174 -22.82 18.16 -13.51
C SER A 174 -21.82 19.25 -13.86
N GLU A 175 -21.85 20.35 -13.14
CA GLU A 175 -20.88 21.45 -13.24
C GLU A 175 -19.61 21.21 -12.40
N LYS A 176 -19.56 20.12 -11.60
CA LYS A 176 -18.39 19.76 -10.81
C LYS A 176 -17.23 19.33 -11.72
N ARG A 177 -16.02 19.58 -11.27
CA ARG A 177 -14.83 19.02 -11.92
C ARG A 177 -14.50 17.65 -11.34
N VAL A 178 -13.92 16.77 -12.16
CA VAL A 178 -13.60 15.38 -11.79
C VAL A 178 -12.80 15.29 -10.48
N MET A 179 -11.88 16.21 -10.24
CA MET A 179 -11.10 16.24 -8.98
C MET A 179 -11.15 17.64 -8.36
N ASN A 180 -10.31 18.56 -8.81
CA ASN A 180 -10.21 19.89 -8.22
C ASN A 180 -10.33 20.99 -9.28
N GLY A 181 -10.58 22.23 -8.85
CA GLY A 181 -10.68 23.38 -9.73
C GLY A 181 -9.35 24.09 -10.02
N LYS A 182 -8.23 23.57 -9.52
CA LYS A 182 -6.90 24.19 -9.64
C LYS A 182 -6.19 23.77 -10.92
N TYR A 183 -5.14 24.50 -11.29
CA TYR A 183 -4.15 24.00 -12.24
C TYR A 183 -3.29 22.94 -11.56
N ASN A 184 -3.05 21.86 -12.29
CA ASN A 184 -2.22 20.73 -11.88
C ASN A 184 -1.04 20.60 -12.83
N HIS A 185 0.03 19.94 -12.39
CA HIS A 185 1.21 19.64 -13.19
C HIS A 185 1.29 18.11 -13.35
N GLY A 186 1.78 17.64 -14.48
CA GLY A 186 1.94 16.21 -14.74
C GLY A 186 2.13 15.91 -16.22
N PHE A 187 1.69 14.77 -16.67
CA PHE A 187 1.82 14.29 -18.04
C PHE A 187 0.45 13.88 -18.61
N ILE A 188 0.37 13.77 -19.92
CA ILE A 188 -0.77 13.18 -20.64
C ILE A 188 -0.45 11.69 -20.88
N ALA A 189 -1.29 10.80 -20.36
CA ALA A 189 -1.01 9.37 -20.38
C ALA A 189 -0.83 8.80 -21.79
N GLN A 190 -1.61 9.27 -22.77
CA GLN A 190 -1.50 8.88 -24.16
C GLN A 190 -0.15 9.27 -24.77
N GLU A 191 0.33 10.49 -24.49
CA GLU A 191 1.63 10.97 -24.98
C GLU A 191 2.79 10.21 -24.37
N VAL A 192 2.69 9.88 -23.07
CA VAL A 192 3.66 9.02 -22.39
C VAL A 192 3.71 7.63 -23.03
N LYS A 193 2.54 7.04 -23.31
CA LYS A 193 2.44 5.74 -23.98
C LYS A 193 3.14 5.73 -25.35
N GLU A 194 2.94 6.79 -26.13
CA GLU A 194 3.63 6.92 -27.44
C GLU A 194 5.15 6.99 -27.32
N VAL A 195 5.67 7.63 -26.26
CA VAL A 195 7.12 7.66 -25.99
C VAL A 195 7.62 6.30 -25.54
N LEU A 196 6.88 5.61 -24.65
CA LEU A 196 7.22 4.25 -24.19
C LEU A 196 7.30 3.27 -25.35
N ASP A 197 6.32 3.29 -26.26
CA ASP A 197 6.24 2.37 -27.40
C ASP A 197 7.39 2.53 -28.41
N LYS A 198 8.03 3.69 -28.44
CA LYS A 198 9.20 3.96 -29.30
C LYS A 198 10.53 3.53 -28.67
N ASN A 199 10.57 3.38 -27.34
CA ASN A 199 11.80 3.10 -26.60
C ASN A 199 11.95 1.61 -26.32
N LEU A 200 12.60 0.87 -27.21
CA LEU A 200 12.76 -0.59 -27.17
C LEU A 200 13.64 -1.09 -25.99
N ASP A 201 14.41 -0.21 -25.36
CA ASP A 201 15.23 -0.55 -24.20
C ASP A 201 14.40 -0.59 -22.88
N ILE A 202 13.18 -0.09 -22.91
CA ILE A 202 12.28 -0.16 -21.76
C ILE A 202 11.79 -1.60 -21.60
N LYS A 203 12.07 -2.16 -20.43
CA LYS A 203 11.69 -3.52 -20.07
C LYS A 203 10.26 -3.58 -19.52
N ASP A 204 9.65 -4.76 -19.59
CA ASP A 204 8.40 -5.06 -18.92
C ASP A 204 8.51 -4.71 -17.41
N GLY A 205 7.44 -4.23 -16.81
CA GLY A 205 7.45 -3.82 -15.40
C GLY A 205 7.83 -2.35 -15.16
N PHE A 206 7.97 -1.54 -16.21
CA PHE A 206 8.08 -0.10 -16.06
C PHE A 206 6.69 0.52 -15.90
N ASP A 207 6.28 0.69 -14.64
CA ASP A 207 4.91 1.08 -14.24
C ASP A 207 4.61 2.58 -14.39
N MET A 208 5.24 3.26 -15.35
CA MET A 208 4.94 4.67 -15.63
C MET A 208 3.55 4.85 -16.26
N TRP A 209 3.07 3.86 -17.00
CA TRP A 209 1.78 3.90 -17.68
C TRP A 209 0.99 2.62 -17.44
N SER A 210 -0.30 2.76 -17.22
CA SER A 210 -1.25 1.64 -17.17
C SER A 210 -2.61 2.04 -17.67
N GLU A 211 -3.46 1.06 -17.98
CA GLU A 211 -4.85 1.24 -18.39
C GLU A 211 -5.78 0.44 -17.48
N ASP A 212 -6.88 1.04 -17.06
CA ASP A 212 -7.88 0.38 -16.24
C ASP A 212 -8.74 -0.56 -17.10
N ASP A 213 -8.87 -1.82 -16.72
CA ASP A 213 -9.70 -2.82 -17.40
C ASP A 213 -11.20 -2.43 -17.48
N ALA A 214 -11.66 -1.62 -16.52
CA ALA A 214 -13.08 -1.33 -16.37
C ALA A 214 -13.63 -0.32 -17.39
N ASP A 215 -12.86 0.71 -17.74
CA ASP A 215 -13.32 1.80 -18.61
C ASP A 215 -12.23 2.34 -19.57
N GLY A 216 -11.10 1.65 -19.68
CA GLY A 216 -9.99 2.04 -20.56
C GLY A 216 -9.31 3.35 -20.15
N ARG A 217 -9.51 3.78 -18.91
CA ARG A 217 -8.91 5.01 -18.38
C ARG A 217 -7.43 4.80 -18.11
N GLN A 218 -6.61 5.69 -18.66
CA GLN A 218 -5.16 5.58 -18.55
C GLN A 218 -4.62 6.32 -17.32
N ARG A 219 -3.55 5.78 -16.74
CA ARG A 219 -2.90 6.27 -15.52
C ARG A 219 -1.41 6.50 -15.73
N ILE A 220 -0.85 7.39 -14.92
CA ILE A 220 0.59 7.66 -14.85
C ILE A 220 1.09 7.39 -13.43
N GLY A 221 2.16 6.58 -13.33
CA GLY A 221 2.94 6.34 -12.13
C GLY A 221 4.26 7.12 -12.19
N GLU A 222 4.23 8.40 -11.81
CA GLU A 222 5.39 9.31 -11.96
C GLU A 222 6.62 8.85 -11.17
N SER A 223 6.44 8.10 -10.09
CA SER A 223 7.55 7.58 -9.27
C SER A 223 8.48 6.62 -10.03
N SER A 224 7.98 5.95 -11.06
CA SER A 224 8.77 5.07 -11.93
C SER A 224 9.87 5.82 -12.70
N LEU A 225 9.74 7.13 -12.84
CA LEU A 225 10.77 7.97 -13.47
C LEU A 225 12.03 8.17 -12.60
N ILE A 226 11.98 7.92 -11.30
CA ILE A 226 13.09 8.26 -10.40
C ILE A 226 14.41 7.61 -10.81
N PRO A 227 14.53 6.31 -11.08
CA PRO A 227 15.77 5.69 -11.53
C PRO A 227 16.27 6.28 -12.86
N ILE A 228 15.35 6.52 -13.80
CA ILE A 228 15.65 7.10 -15.13
C ILE A 228 16.14 8.55 -15.01
N LEU A 229 15.54 9.34 -14.12
CA LEU A 229 16.00 10.70 -13.84
C LEU A 229 17.41 10.70 -13.23
N VAL A 230 17.72 9.76 -12.33
CA VAL A 230 19.08 9.59 -11.80
C VAL A 230 20.06 9.31 -12.93
N LYS A 231 19.73 8.37 -13.83
CA LYS A 231 20.55 8.06 -15.01
C LYS A 231 20.73 9.27 -15.92
N ALA A 232 19.65 10.00 -16.21
CA ALA A 232 19.69 11.21 -17.05
C ALA A 232 20.59 12.30 -16.46
N ILE A 233 20.55 12.50 -15.14
CA ILE A 233 21.41 13.44 -14.43
C ILE A 233 22.88 13.01 -14.50
N GLN A 234 23.18 11.72 -14.34
CA GLN A 234 24.55 11.19 -14.47
C GLN A 234 25.12 11.42 -15.88
N GLU A 235 24.32 11.18 -16.92
CA GLU A 235 24.70 11.44 -18.31
C GLU A 235 24.94 12.93 -18.58
N LEU A 236 24.05 13.79 -18.05
CA LEU A 236 24.20 15.24 -18.17
C LEU A 236 25.44 15.73 -17.45
N SER A 237 25.71 15.27 -16.22
CA SER A 237 26.90 15.60 -15.44
C SER A 237 28.18 15.23 -16.21
N THR A 238 28.22 14.05 -16.81
CA THR A 238 29.36 13.61 -17.63
C THR A 238 29.58 14.54 -18.84
N LYS A 239 28.52 14.94 -19.52
CA LYS A 239 28.60 15.87 -20.65
C LYS A 239 29.10 17.26 -20.25
N VAL A 240 28.62 17.78 -19.11
CA VAL A 240 29.05 19.08 -18.58
C VAL A 240 30.54 19.03 -18.22
N SER A 241 30.99 18.00 -17.47
CA SER A 241 32.41 17.86 -17.10
C SER A 241 33.34 17.77 -18.33
N ALA A 242 32.87 17.11 -19.40
CA ALA A 242 33.63 17.05 -20.64
C ALA A 242 33.75 18.42 -21.36
N LEU A 243 32.77 19.31 -21.20
CA LEU A 243 32.80 20.67 -21.75
C LEU A 243 33.65 21.61 -20.92
N GLU A 244 33.68 21.45 -19.60
CA GLU A 244 34.45 22.27 -18.66
C GLU A 244 35.95 21.90 -18.62
N GLY A 245 36.29 20.66 -18.97
CA GLY A 245 37.67 20.15 -19.00
C GLY A 245 38.43 20.42 -20.31
N ASN A 246 37.80 21.12 -21.27
CA ASN A 246 38.39 21.64 -22.50
C ASN A 246 38.51 23.17 -22.40
#